data_2ef95f2df32512cf004f413728814fc8
#
_entry.id   2ef95f2df32512cf004f413728814fc8
#
_cell.length_a   1.000
_cell.length_b   1.000
_cell.length_c   1.000
_cell.angle_alpha   90.00
_cell.angle_beta   90.00
_cell.angle_gamma   90.00
#
_symmetry.space_group_name_H-M   'P 1'
#
loop_
_entity.id
_entity.type
_entity.pdbx_description
1 polymer ?
#
loop_
_entity_poly.entity_id
_entity_poly.type
_entity_poly.pdbx_seq_one_letter_code
_entity_poly.pdbx_strand_id
1 'polypeptide(L)'
;ALLEKRILSNPFVESVEVYSSIGGKLHIDLVQRNPIVRIVNKNDEQFYIDQTGTFMPVSDRYTPPALVANGYIFNTYTEMKVGINTTPEDTTLTQIPRSIEQVYALAGFIAADTFWAANAEQIYVNEKQELELIPRFGNHRILIGDTTGLKDKFERLMVFYQDGLS
;
A
#
# COMPACT_ATOMS: atom_id res chain seq x y z
N ALA A 1 -16.10 -3.74 -24.29
CA ALA A 1 -16.53 -2.52 -23.54
C ALA A 1 -17.45 -2.81 -22.36
N LEU A 2 -18.62 -3.47 -22.51
CA LEU A 2 -19.51 -3.76 -21.36
C LEU A 2 -18.92 -4.83 -20.43
N LEU A 3 -18.35 -5.88 -21.00
CA LEU A 3 -17.70 -6.96 -20.25
C LEU A 3 -16.47 -6.45 -19.48
N GLU A 4 -15.64 -5.63 -20.10
CA GLU A 4 -14.48 -4.99 -19.48
C GLU A 4 -14.89 -4.14 -18.28
N LYS A 5 -15.91 -3.28 -18.42
CA LYS A 5 -16.45 -2.48 -17.29
C LYS A 5 -16.92 -3.35 -16.14
N ARG A 6 -17.58 -4.48 -16.44
CA ARG A 6 -18.07 -5.42 -15.44
C ARG A 6 -16.91 -6.14 -14.73
N ILE A 7 -15.85 -6.49 -15.44
CA ILE A 7 -14.65 -7.09 -14.83
C ILE A 7 -13.88 -6.06 -14.02
N LEU A 8 -13.70 -4.83 -14.52
CA LEU A 8 -13.05 -3.72 -13.81
C LEU A 8 -13.78 -3.26 -12.54
N SER A 9 -15.09 -3.57 -12.42
CA SER A 9 -15.80 -3.32 -11.15
C SER A 9 -15.36 -4.22 -10.00
N ASN A 10 -14.59 -5.27 -10.28
CA ASN A 10 -13.95 -6.09 -9.25
C ASN A 10 -12.75 -5.33 -8.68
N PRO A 11 -12.71 -5.05 -7.35
CA PRO A 11 -11.66 -4.25 -6.73
C PRO A 11 -10.26 -4.87 -6.82
N PHE A 12 -10.15 -6.13 -7.16
CA PHE A 12 -8.86 -6.84 -7.30
C PHE A 12 -8.29 -6.81 -8.72
N VAL A 13 -9.00 -6.22 -9.68
CA VAL A 13 -8.57 -6.12 -11.08
C VAL A 13 -7.95 -4.74 -11.32
N GLU A 14 -6.71 -4.72 -11.80
CA GLU A 14 -6.01 -3.49 -12.19
C GLU A 14 -6.35 -3.08 -13.61
N SER A 15 -6.28 -4.05 -14.54
CA SER A 15 -6.63 -3.83 -15.95
C SER A 15 -7.20 -5.09 -16.58
N VAL A 16 -7.97 -4.92 -17.65
CA VAL A 16 -8.52 -6.01 -18.44
C VAL A 16 -8.61 -5.59 -19.90
N GLU A 17 -8.24 -6.51 -20.78
CA GLU A 17 -8.44 -6.41 -22.23
C GLU A 17 -9.30 -7.57 -22.70
N VAL A 18 -10.34 -7.27 -23.49
CA VAL A 18 -11.25 -8.27 -24.05
C VAL A 18 -11.24 -8.13 -25.57
N TYR A 19 -10.82 -9.19 -26.24
CA TYR A 19 -10.78 -9.22 -27.71
C TYR A 19 -11.24 -10.58 -28.27
N SER A 20 -11.73 -10.57 -29.51
CA SER A 20 -12.12 -11.80 -30.21
C SER A 20 -11.12 -12.17 -31.29
N SER A 21 -10.80 -13.43 -31.41
CA SER A 21 -10.00 -13.96 -32.52
C SER A 21 -10.86 -14.22 -33.74
N ILE A 22 -10.22 -14.34 -34.94
CA ILE A 22 -10.88 -14.64 -36.24
C ILE A 22 -11.71 -15.93 -36.17
N GLY A 23 -11.39 -16.88 -35.27
CA GLY A 23 -12.15 -18.10 -35.03
C GLY A 23 -13.34 -17.96 -34.07
N GLY A 24 -13.73 -16.75 -33.70
CA GLY A 24 -14.87 -16.48 -32.79
C GLY A 24 -14.61 -16.81 -31.32
N LYS A 25 -13.37 -17.07 -30.95
CA LYS A 25 -12.98 -17.25 -29.53
C LYS A 25 -12.80 -15.90 -28.85
N LEU A 26 -13.37 -15.77 -27.65
CA LEU A 26 -13.18 -14.62 -26.78
C LEU A 26 -11.93 -14.82 -25.93
N HIS A 27 -11.06 -13.82 -25.92
CA HIS A 27 -9.86 -13.75 -25.08
C HIS A 27 -10.06 -12.66 -24.04
N ILE A 28 -9.65 -12.95 -22.80
CA ILE A 28 -9.71 -12.01 -21.69
C ILE A 28 -8.33 -12.01 -21.04
N ASP A 29 -7.61 -10.93 -21.21
CA ASP A 29 -6.31 -10.71 -20.56
C ASP A 29 -6.54 -9.80 -19.37
N LEU A 30 -6.13 -10.24 -18.19
CA LEU A 30 -6.41 -9.60 -16.92
C LEU A 30 -5.15 -9.42 -16.10
N VAL A 31 -4.96 -8.23 -15.56
CA VAL A 31 -3.91 -7.92 -14.59
C VAL A 31 -4.54 -7.77 -13.21
N GLN A 32 -4.06 -8.55 -12.26
CA GLN A 32 -4.48 -8.47 -10.86
C GLN A 32 -3.73 -7.35 -10.15
N ARG A 33 -4.43 -6.58 -9.29
CA ARG A 33 -3.79 -5.57 -8.43
C ARG A 33 -2.80 -6.21 -7.47
N ASN A 34 -1.66 -5.55 -7.30
CA ASN A 34 -0.62 -5.96 -6.38
C ASN A 34 -0.58 -5.00 -5.18
N PRO A 35 -1.08 -5.39 -4.00
CA PRO A 35 -1.02 -4.56 -2.81
C PRO A 35 0.42 -4.45 -2.29
N ILE A 36 0.79 -3.27 -1.83
CA ILE A 36 2.09 -2.99 -1.21
C ILE A 36 2.00 -2.84 0.30
N VAL A 37 0.84 -2.45 0.81
CA VAL A 37 0.61 -2.31 2.26
C VAL A 37 -0.79 -2.75 2.64
N ARG A 38 -0.88 -3.44 3.78
CA ARG A 38 -2.12 -3.81 4.47
C ARG A 38 -2.29 -2.89 5.67
N ILE A 39 -3.35 -2.11 5.67
CA ILE A 39 -3.72 -1.24 6.78
C ILE A 39 -4.56 -2.04 7.78
N VAL A 40 -4.25 -1.92 9.06
CA VAL A 40 -5.08 -2.39 10.18
C VAL A 40 -5.38 -1.17 11.04
N ASN A 41 -6.60 -0.67 10.99
CA ASN A 41 -6.99 0.53 11.73
C ASN A 41 -7.25 0.24 13.22
N LYS A 42 -7.54 1.27 14.01
CA LYS A 42 -7.80 1.16 15.46
C LYS A 42 -9.03 0.30 15.81
N ASN A 43 -9.92 0.07 14.87
CA ASN A 43 -11.13 -0.76 15.05
C ASN A 43 -10.93 -2.19 14.46
N ASP A 44 -9.69 -2.60 14.19
CA ASP A 44 -9.33 -3.88 13.58
C ASP A 44 -9.91 -4.10 12.17
N GLU A 45 -10.45 -3.06 11.53
CA GLU A 45 -10.82 -3.12 10.13
C GLU A 45 -9.57 -3.10 9.27
N GLN A 46 -9.60 -3.89 8.19
CA GLN A 46 -8.43 -4.10 7.35
C GLN A 46 -8.75 -3.82 5.89
N PHE A 47 -7.78 -3.23 5.21
CA PHE A 47 -7.82 -2.99 3.78
C PHE A 47 -6.41 -2.87 3.21
N TYR A 48 -6.29 -2.96 1.90
CA TYR A 48 -5.00 -2.82 1.21
C TYR A 48 -4.91 -1.52 0.42
N ILE A 49 -3.68 -1.09 0.17
CA ILE A 49 -3.35 -0.08 -0.83
C ILE A 49 -2.37 -0.73 -1.81
N ASP A 50 -2.68 -0.63 -3.10
CA ASP A 50 -1.82 -1.17 -4.15
C ASP A 50 -0.73 -0.17 -4.57
N GLN A 51 0.15 -0.59 -5.47
CA GLN A 51 1.24 0.22 -5.99
C GLN A 51 0.77 1.49 -6.74
N THR A 52 -0.48 1.52 -7.20
CA THR A 52 -1.08 2.69 -7.88
C THR A 52 -1.77 3.65 -6.91
N GLY A 53 -1.83 3.31 -5.61
CA GLY A 53 -2.53 4.09 -4.59
C GLY A 53 -4.03 3.80 -4.53
N THR A 54 -4.49 2.71 -5.13
CA THR A 54 -5.89 2.28 -5.08
C THR A 54 -6.17 1.46 -3.83
N PHE A 55 -7.28 1.76 -3.16
CA PHE A 55 -7.72 1.03 -1.98
C PHE A 55 -8.46 -0.25 -2.38
N MET A 56 -8.14 -1.35 -1.69
CA MET A 56 -8.70 -2.67 -1.94
C MET A 56 -9.24 -3.28 -0.65
N PRO A 57 -10.38 -3.97 -0.69
CA PRO A 57 -10.86 -4.71 0.49
C PRO A 57 -9.99 -5.95 0.74
N VAL A 58 -10.10 -6.52 1.94
CA VAL A 58 -9.57 -7.85 2.21
C VAL A 58 -10.42 -8.93 1.53
N SER A 59 -9.82 -10.09 1.29
CA SER A 59 -10.49 -11.25 0.71
C SER A 59 -10.35 -12.46 1.63
N ASP A 60 -11.43 -13.19 1.85
CA ASP A 60 -11.41 -14.44 2.62
C ASP A 60 -10.71 -15.59 1.87
N ARG A 61 -10.51 -15.43 0.57
CA ARG A 61 -9.93 -16.48 -0.29
C ARG A 61 -8.43 -16.42 -0.42
N TYR A 62 -7.85 -15.24 -0.27
CA TYR A 62 -6.42 -15.02 -0.48
C TYR A 62 -5.93 -13.80 0.30
N THR A 63 -4.83 -13.99 1.01
CA THR A 63 -4.11 -12.93 1.72
C THR A 63 -2.78 -12.69 1.00
N PRO A 64 -2.66 -11.67 0.17
CA PRO A 64 -1.40 -11.36 -0.49
C PRO A 64 -0.34 -10.94 0.54
N PRO A 65 0.94 -11.29 0.32
CA PRO A 65 2.02 -10.78 1.13
C PRO A 65 2.14 -9.27 0.91
N ALA A 66 2.00 -8.51 1.98
CA ALA A 66 2.13 -7.05 1.96
C ALA A 66 2.68 -6.58 3.31
N LEU A 67 3.38 -5.45 3.29
CA LEU A 67 3.82 -4.78 4.50
C LEU A 67 2.60 -4.42 5.35
N VAL A 68 2.65 -4.64 6.65
CA VAL A 68 1.55 -4.29 7.55
C VAL A 68 1.76 -2.88 8.11
N ALA A 69 0.72 -2.07 8.09
CA ALA A 69 0.70 -0.78 8.78
C ALA A 69 -0.45 -0.73 9.79
N ASN A 70 -0.14 -0.37 11.02
CA ASN A 70 -1.12 -0.25 12.09
C ASN A 70 -0.78 0.90 13.05
N GLY A 71 -1.42 0.93 14.20
CA GLY A 71 -1.24 1.95 15.23
C GLY A 71 -2.39 2.95 15.25
N TYR A 72 -2.08 4.24 15.30
CA TYR A 72 -3.08 5.31 15.41
C TYR A 72 -3.65 5.71 14.03
N ILE A 73 -4.20 4.74 13.31
CA ILE A 73 -4.92 4.90 12.05
C ILE A 73 -6.40 4.69 12.35
N PHE A 74 -7.25 5.68 12.05
CA PHE A 74 -8.67 5.67 12.39
C PHE A 74 -9.59 5.50 11.18
N ASN A 75 -9.07 5.67 9.98
CA ASN A 75 -9.84 5.67 8.74
C ASN A 75 -10.29 4.27 8.33
N THR A 76 -11.49 4.21 7.79
CA THR A 76 -12.12 2.98 7.31
C THR A 76 -11.95 2.82 5.80
N TYR A 77 -12.06 1.59 5.29
CA TYR A 77 -12.06 1.33 3.85
C TYR A 77 -13.15 2.10 3.12
N THR A 78 -14.34 2.21 3.74
CA THR A 78 -15.49 2.91 3.13
C THR A 78 -15.21 4.39 2.90
N GLU A 79 -14.46 5.03 3.82
CA GLU A 79 -14.02 6.43 3.68
C GLU A 79 -12.95 6.58 2.58
N MET A 80 -12.19 5.53 2.31
CA MET A 80 -11.02 5.51 1.43
C MET A 80 -11.30 4.98 0.01
N LYS A 81 -12.55 4.84 -0.42
CA LYS A 81 -12.91 4.24 -1.72
C LYS A 81 -12.30 4.91 -2.95
N VAL A 82 -11.81 6.13 -2.79
CA VAL A 82 -11.28 6.95 -3.86
C VAL A 82 -9.80 6.80 -3.91
N GLY A 83 -8.95 6.18 -4.26
CA GLY A 83 -7.49 6.05 -4.26
C GLY A 83 -6.70 7.37 -4.09
N ILE A 84 -5.48 7.26 -3.66
CA ILE A 84 -4.58 8.39 -3.33
C ILE A 84 -4.23 9.21 -4.59
N ASN A 85 -4.11 8.57 -5.75
CA ASN A 85 -3.65 9.20 -6.99
C ASN A 85 -4.79 9.61 -7.94
N THR A 86 -6.04 9.59 -7.49
CA THR A 86 -7.17 10.05 -8.30
C THR A 86 -7.21 11.57 -8.36
N THR A 87 -7.23 12.13 -9.56
CA THR A 87 -7.42 13.58 -9.77
C THR A 87 -8.85 13.97 -9.38
N PRO A 88 -9.02 15.02 -8.57
CA PRO A 88 -10.33 15.45 -8.12
C PRO A 88 -11.08 16.18 -9.25
N GLU A 89 -11.77 15.48 -10.11
CA GLU A 89 -12.81 16.07 -10.96
C GLU A 89 -14.18 16.07 -10.27
N ASP A 90 -14.29 15.40 -9.11
CA ASP A 90 -15.53 15.32 -8.32
C ASP A 90 -15.32 16.02 -6.97
N THR A 91 -16.02 17.12 -6.76
CA THR A 91 -15.92 18.02 -5.61
C THR A 91 -16.41 17.41 -4.27
N THR A 92 -16.74 16.14 -4.23
CA THR A 92 -17.18 15.41 -3.03
C THR A 92 -16.10 14.50 -2.43
N LEU A 93 -14.85 14.59 -2.90
CA LEU A 93 -13.79 13.72 -2.46
C LEU A 93 -13.32 14.04 -1.04
N THR A 94 -13.52 13.11 -0.15
CA THR A 94 -12.88 13.09 1.17
C THR A 94 -11.37 13.18 0.96
N GLN A 95 -10.74 14.21 1.54
CA GLN A 95 -9.28 14.34 1.49
C GLN A 95 -8.65 13.09 2.11
N ILE A 96 -7.68 12.50 1.43
CA ILE A 96 -6.91 11.39 1.98
C ILE A 96 -6.20 11.88 3.25
N PRO A 97 -6.37 11.20 4.39
CA PRO A 97 -5.71 11.60 5.62
C PRO A 97 -4.19 11.52 5.49
N ARG A 98 -3.52 12.49 6.09
CA ARG A 98 -2.06 12.58 6.03
C ARG A 98 -1.35 11.29 6.49
N SER A 99 -1.88 10.62 7.53
CA SER A 99 -1.32 9.36 8.01
C SER A 99 -1.35 8.26 6.94
N ILE A 100 -2.42 8.17 6.17
CA ILE A 100 -2.57 7.20 5.07
C ILE A 100 -1.62 7.55 3.92
N GLU A 101 -1.52 8.83 3.54
CA GLU A 101 -0.58 9.29 2.51
C GLU A 101 0.87 8.98 2.90
N GLN A 102 1.25 9.24 4.15
CA GLN A 102 2.58 8.96 4.68
C GLN A 102 2.88 7.45 4.73
N VAL A 103 1.93 6.64 5.18
CA VAL A 103 2.07 5.18 5.17
C VAL A 103 2.26 4.67 3.74
N TYR A 104 1.46 5.15 2.79
CA TYR A 104 1.58 4.79 1.37
C TYR A 104 2.95 5.18 0.80
N ALA A 105 3.41 6.40 1.04
CA ALA A 105 4.70 6.89 0.57
C ALA A 105 5.86 6.06 1.14
N LEU A 106 5.84 5.74 2.44
CA LEU A 106 6.85 4.92 3.08
C LEU A 106 6.81 3.47 2.56
N ALA A 107 5.63 2.89 2.43
CA ALA A 107 5.46 1.54 1.89
C ALA A 107 5.95 1.43 0.44
N GLY A 108 5.67 2.43 -0.39
CA GLY A 108 6.17 2.52 -1.76
C GLY A 108 7.69 2.63 -1.83
N PHE A 109 8.29 3.44 -0.96
CA PHE A 109 9.74 3.54 -0.83
C PHE A 109 10.38 2.21 -0.44
N ILE A 110 9.82 1.53 0.57
CA ILE A 110 10.27 0.21 1.03
C ILE A 110 10.13 -0.84 -0.09
N ALA A 111 8.99 -0.86 -0.79
CA ALA A 111 8.75 -1.82 -1.87
C ALA A 111 9.70 -1.66 -3.06
N ALA A 112 10.21 -0.45 -3.30
CA ALA A 112 11.15 -0.16 -4.37
C ALA A 112 12.60 -0.58 -4.05
N ASP A 113 12.92 -0.87 -2.79
CA ASP A 113 14.24 -1.26 -2.33
C ASP A 113 14.26 -2.75 -1.94
N THR A 114 15.12 -3.55 -2.58
CA THR A 114 15.15 -5.01 -2.37
C THR A 114 15.56 -5.41 -0.95
N PHE A 115 16.46 -4.65 -0.31
CA PHE A 115 16.88 -4.91 1.06
C PHE A 115 15.73 -4.61 2.04
N TRP A 116 15.12 -3.44 1.92
CA TRP A 116 14.04 -3.05 2.83
C TRP A 116 12.75 -3.82 2.58
N ALA A 117 12.42 -4.17 1.34
CA ALA A 117 11.29 -5.05 1.03
C ALA A 117 11.40 -6.43 1.71
N ALA A 118 12.63 -6.95 1.85
CA ALA A 118 12.88 -8.21 2.54
C ALA A 118 12.93 -8.07 4.08
N ASN A 119 13.34 -6.93 4.59
CA ASN A 119 13.68 -6.74 6.00
C ASN A 119 12.73 -5.85 6.80
N ALA A 120 11.83 -5.12 6.15
CA ALA A 120 10.75 -4.41 6.83
C ALA A 120 9.61 -5.37 7.18
N GLU A 121 9.15 -5.35 8.42
CA GLU A 121 8.03 -6.19 8.88
C GLU A 121 6.76 -5.38 9.00
N GLN A 122 6.85 -4.18 9.60
CA GLN A 122 5.67 -3.41 9.94
C GLN A 122 5.98 -1.91 9.97
N ILE A 123 4.99 -1.11 9.57
CA ILE A 123 4.93 0.34 9.83
C ILE A 123 3.98 0.55 11.00
N TYR A 124 4.38 1.32 11.98
CA TYR A 124 3.54 1.73 13.09
C TYR A 124 3.34 3.24 13.07
N VAL A 125 2.11 3.69 13.15
CA VAL A 125 1.75 5.11 13.30
C VAL A 125 1.55 5.38 14.78
N ASN A 126 2.40 6.22 15.39
CA ASN A 126 2.32 6.51 16.81
C ASN A 126 1.26 7.58 17.14
N GLU A 127 1.08 7.89 18.42
CA GLU A 127 0.10 8.88 18.89
C GLU A 127 0.32 10.29 18.32
N LYS A 128 1.56 10.63 17.99
CA LYS A 128 1.94 11.91 17.38
C LYS A 128 1.76 11.92 15.86
N GLN A 129 1.21 10.84 15.28
CA GLN A 129 1.08 10.63 13.84
C GLN A 129 2.44 10.56 13.11
N GLU A 130 3.49 10.14 13.83
CA GLU A 130 4.80 9.86 13.25
C GLU A 130 4.90 8.39 12.87
N LEU A 131 5.69 8.10 11.83
CA LEU A 131 5.93 6.75 11.35
C LEU A 131 7.11 6.11 12.10
N GLU A 132 6.91 4.89 12.54
CA GLU A 132 7.94 4.01 13.07
C GLU A 132 8.04 2.77 12.17
N LEU A 133 9.26 2.37 11.82
CA LEU A 133 9.53 1.14 11.08
C LEU A 133 9.98 0.06 12.05
N ILE A 134 9.37 -1.11 11.96
CA ILE A 134 9.75 -2.30 12.72
C ILE A 134 10.41 -3.27 11.73
N PRO A 135 11.73 -3.48 11.85
CA PRO A 135 12.43 -4.44 11.00
C PRO A 135 12.24 -5.89 11.49
N ARG A 136 12.45 -6.85 10.61
CA ARG A 136 12.41 -8.28 10.94
C ARG A 136 13.57 -8.75 11.79
N PHE A 137 14.66 -8.00 11.78
CA PHE A 137 15.88 -8.31 12.54
C PHE A 137 16.09 -7.30 13.67
N GLY A 138 16.63 -7.78 14.76
CA GLY A 138 16.81 -6.98 15.97
C GLY A 138 15.51 -6.77 16.76
N ASN A 139 15.64 -6.21 17.93
CA ASN A 139 14.51 -5.90 18.81
C ASN A 139 14.41 -4.39 19.04
N HIS A 140 14.26 -3.65 17.97
CA HIS A 140 14.23 -2.18 18.02
C HIS A 140 13.18 -1.63 17.06
N ARG A 141 12.79 -0.37 17.28
CA ARG A 141 11.94 0.41 16.40
C ARG A 141 12.73 1.57 15.85
N ILE A 142 12.50 1.91 14.62
CA ILE A 142 13.16 3.00 13.90
C ILE A 142 12.17 4.14 13.75
N LEU A 143 12.39 5.25 14.44
CA LEU A 143 11.56 6.43 14.27
C LEU A 143 11.92 7.11 12.95
N ILE A 144 11.02 7.00 11.97
CA ILE A 144 11.14 7.67 10.67
C ILE A 144 10.62 9.11 10.76
N GLY A 145 9.61 9.34 11.60
CA GLY A 145 8.90 10.61 11.70
C GLY A 145 7.93 10.80 10.55
N ASP A 146 8.20 11.76 9.67
CA ASP A 146 7.44 11.99 8.43
C ASP A 146 8.15 11.42 7.19
N THR A 147 7.54 11.59 6.02
CA THR A 147 8.09 11.11 4.75
C THR A 147 9.03 12.08 4.04
N THR A 148 9.41 13.17 4.70
CA THR A 148 10.38 14.13 4.17
C THR A 148 11.78 13.52 4.17
N GLY A 149 12.46 13.55 3.02
CA GLY A 149 13.85 13.09 2.91
C GLY A 149 14.03 11.59 3.20
N LEU A 150 13.10 10.73 2.80
CA LEU A 150 13.18 9.29 3.02
C LEU A 150 14.51 8.69 2.53
N LYS A 151 14.98 9.11 1.37
CA LYS A 151 16.24 8.64 0.81
C LYS A 151 17.40 8.86 1.79
N ASP A 152 17.58 10.07 2.28
CA ASP A 152 18.66 10.41 3.21
C ASP A 152 18.52 9.68 4.56
N LYS A 153 17.28 9.52 5.05
CA LYS A 153 17.00 8.78 6.28
C LYS A 153 17.41 7.32 6.16
N PHE A 154 17.05 6.69 5.04
CA PHE A 154 17.36 5.27 4.80
C PHE A 154 18.84 5.04 4.45
N GLU A 155 19.51 5.97 3.78
CA GLU A 155 20.96 5.91 3.58
C GLU A 155 21.72 5.95 4.92
N ARG A 156 21.37 6.87 5.81
CA ARG A 156 21.96 6.93 7.16
C ARG A 156 21.68 5.67 7.98
N LEU A 157 20.46 5.14 7.87
CA LEU A 157 20.06 3.91 8.53
C LEU A 157 20.87 2.71 8.01
N MET A 158 21.13 2.65 6.71
CA MET A 158 21.95 1.60 6.10
C MET A 158 23.40 1.65 6.60
N VAL A 159 23.99 2.85 6.69
CA VAL A 159 25.33 3.03 7.25
C VAL A 159 25.36 2.55 8.73
N PHE A 160 24.36 2.88 9.52
CA PHE A 160 24.26 2.41 10.89
C PHE A 160 24.23 0.87 10.98
N TYR A 161 23.52 0.20 10.09
CA TYR A 161 23.49 -1.27 10.08
C TYR A 161 24.78 -1.90 9.57
N GLN A 162 25.47 -1.28 8.64
CA GLN A 162 26.76 -1.78 8.14
C GLN A 162 27.89 -1.62 9.20
N ASP A 163 27.91 -0.52 9.91
CA ASP A 163 29.00 -0.20 10.85
C ASP A 163 28.68 -0.66 12.29
N GLY A 164 27.41 -0.74 12.66
CA GLY A 164 26.98 -0.99 14.04
C GLY A 164 26.65 -2.45 14.37
N LEU A 165 26.54 -3.32 13.38
CA LEU A 165 26.24 -4.74 13.53
C LEU A 165 27.42 -5.67 13.14
N SER A 166 28.59 -5.10 12.86
CA SER A 166 29.82 -5.85 12.57
C SER A 166 30.62 -6.20 13.82
#